data_bd1933c0f4f7f4ef7b53a57f6bfa341b
#
_entry.id   bd1933c0f4f7f4ef7b53a57f6bfa341b
#
_cell.length_a   1.000
_cell.length_b   1.000
_cell.length_c   1.000
_cell.angle_alpha   90.00
_cell.angle_beta   90.00
_cell.angle_gamma   90.00
#
_symmetry.space_group_name_H-M   'P 1'
#
loop_
_entity.id
_entity.type
_entity.pdbx_description
1 polymer ?
#
loop_
_entity_poly.entity_id
_entity_poly.type
_entity_poly.pdbx_seq_one_letter_code
_entity_poly.pdbx_strand_id
1 'polypeptide(L)'
;MTPREIALQAAVLLFIVLLVIGAVRSAQINLAALGITSGFSFLERDTGWSYSFSLVERAIDDTYRRTLTIGFMNTLFVGFISIVFATIFGFIIGTMRDSRNLGLEVISSIYVQIFRNIPLILQVVFVYSILIHLPGPRQAYSLGDVFFMSGRGIYVPVLSIPLSVAAAVTLCSIVIGFGAARFASSGFKAFVFWLLGTVAALAIAVAFFTPEGESAVSIPSLQGLRFRGGLTLSVELVAMILAIVLYSAAYIAEVVRGGLDEVPKGLVEAGKSLGLSGFAIWWEIKVPMALRSIIPPLGNQWIFTMKATTVGVAIGFSDLFYIVSTSITQSGQTLELIAILAGGFLLVNFSMAKAVNWLNGRLALQGYGA
;
A
#
# COMPACT_ATOMS: atom_id res chain seq x y z
N MET A 1 -2.84 35.80 12.99
CA MET A 1 -1.85 36.29 11.98
C MET A 1 -2.01 37.78 11.85
N THR A 2 -0.95 38.54 11.99
CA THR A 2 -0.99 39.97 11.75
C THR A 2 -1.04 40.26 10.23
N PRO A 3 -1.59 41.43 9.81
CA PRO A 3 -1.59 41.82 8.40
C PRO A 3 -0.18 41.82 7.76
N ARG A 4 0.85 42.10 8.56
CA ARG A 4 2.24 42.08 8.13
C ARG A 4 2.77 40.66 7.86
N GLU A 5 2.37 39.66 8.64
CA GLU A 5 2.72 38.24 8.43
C GLU A 5 2.07 37.71 7.19
N ILE A 6 0.79 38.06 6.94
CA ILE A 6 0.06 37.68 5.73
C ILE A 6 0.72 38.29 4.48
N ALA A 7 1.07 39.58 4.54
CA ALA A 7 1.75 40.24 3.42
C ALA A 7 3.13 39.63 3.13
N LEU A 8 3.90 39.28 4.15
CA LEU A 8 5.19 38.64 3.99
C LEU A 8 5.05 37.25 3.37
N GLN A 9 4.10 36.45 3.86
CA GLN A 9 3.82 35.12 3.28
C GLN A 9 3.35 35.21 1.83
N ALA A 10 2.48 36.15 1.50
CA ALA A 10 2.04 36.39 0.14
C ALA A 10 3.20 36.85 -0.78
N ALA A 11 4.09 37.71 -0.28
CA ALA A 11 5.27 38.14 -1.04
C ALA A 11 6.26 36.99 -1.30
N VAL A 12 6.51 36.15 -0.30
CA VAL A 12 7.36 34.94 -0.44
C VAL A 12 6.74 33.96 -1.44
N LEU A 13 5.42 33.71 -1.33
CA LEU A 13 4.71 32.84 -2.25
C LEU A 13 4.77 33.36 -3.68
N LEU A 14 4.51 34.66 -3.87
CA LEU A 14 4.61 35.32 -5.17
C LEU A 14 6.02 35.22 -5.76
N PHE A 15 7.06 35.46 -4.95
CA PHE A 15 8.45 35.33 -5.37
C PHE A 15 8.76 33.89 -5.83
N ILE A 16 8.33 32.86 -5.08
CA ILE A 16 8.52 31.46 -5.46
C ILE A 16 7.80 31.16 -6.77
N VAL A 17 6.54 31.61 -6.94
CA VAL A 17 5.77 31.42 -8.16
C VAL A 17 6.46 32.06 -9.37
N LEU A 18 6.94 33.30 -9.23
CA LEU A 18 7.65 34.00 -10.29
C LEU A 18 8.97 33.31 -10.67
N LEU A 19 9.70 32.81 -9.67
CA LEU A 19 10.93 32.05 -9.85
C LEU A 19 10.65 30.74 -10.62
N VAL A 20 9.61 30.00 -10.25
CA VAL A 20 9.19 28.78 -10.94
C VAL A 20 8.77 29.07 -12.38
N ILE A 21 7.96 30.12 -12.62
CA ILE A 21 7.55 30.53 -13.97
C ILE A 21 8.77 30.89 -14.80
N GLY A 22 9.72 31.65 -14.25
CA GLY A 22 10.97 32.01 -14.92
C GLY A 22 11.82 30.79 -15.30
N ALA A 23 11.96 29.86 -14.37
CA ALA A 23 12.68 28.60 -14.59
C ALA A 23 12.03 27.74 -15.70
N VAL A 24 10.69 27.59 -15.66
CA VAL A 24 9.94 26.85 -16.70
C VAL A 24 10.07 27.50 -18.07
N ARG A 25 9.95 28.84 -18.16
CA ARG A 25 10.15 29.57 -19.41
C ARG A 25 11.58 29.40 -19.96
N SER A 26 12.57 29.56 -19.11
CA SER A 26 13.97 29.38 -19.50
C SER A 26 14.23 27.95 -20.02
N ALA A 27 13.69 26.95 -19.32
CA ALA A 27 13.76 25.56 -19.75
C ALA A 27 13.08 25.33 -21.12
N GLN A 28 11.88 25.88 -21.33
CA GLN A 28 11.16 25.77 -22.60
C GLN A 28 11.95 26.40 -23.77
N ILE A 29 12.55 27.57 -23.55
CA ILE A 29 13.38 28.25 -24.58
C ILE A 29 14.60 27.39 -24.91
N ASN A 30 15.28 26.84 -23.92
CA ASN A 30 16.45 25.99 -24.13
C ASN A 30 16.09 24.67 -24.82
N LEU A 31 14.96 24.04 -24.47
CA LEU A 31 14.47 22.84 -25.13
C LEU A 31 14.11 23.12 -26.61
N ALA A 32 13.43 24.23 -26.87
CA ALA A 32 13.10 24.64 -28.24
C ALA A 32 14.36 24.88 -29.08
N ALA A 33 15.43 25.48 -28.51
CA ALA A 33 16.70 25.66 -29.16
C ALA A 33 17.40 24.32 -29.49
N LEU A 34 17.13 23.26 -28.72
CA LEU A 34 17.60 21.89 -28.94
C LEU A 34 16.68 21.07 -29.87
N GLY A 35 15.61 21.67 -30.41
CA GLY A 35 14.65 20.99 -31.27
C GLY A 35 13.71 20.03 -30.52
N ILE A 36 13.67 20.10 -29.19
CA ILE A 36 12.80 19.27 -28.34
C ILE A 36 11.45 19.98 -28.20
N THR A 37 10.38 19.31 -28.63
CA THR A 37 9.00 19.84 -28.46
C THR A 37 8.58 19.72 -27.00
N SER A 38 8.07 20.81 -26.41
CA SER A 38 7.46 20.81 -25.10
C SER A 38 5.93 20.80 -25.19
N GLY A 39 5.26 20.27 -24.19
CA GLY A 39 3.80 20.24 -24.09
C GLY A 39 3.22 18.84 -23.89
N PHE A 40 1.92 18.77 -23.65
CA PHE A 40 1.23 17.53 -23.27
C PHE A 40 0.62 16.75 -24.45
N SER A 41 0.87 17.16 -25.69
CA SER A 41 0.34 16.47 -26.88
C SER A 41 0.85 15.03 -27.03
N PHE A 42 2.02 14.73 -26.46
CA PHE A 42 2.59 13.38 -26.46
C PHE A 42 1.71 12.36 -25.70
N LEU A 43 0.84 12.81 -24.79
CA LEU A 43 -0.03 11.93 -24.00
C LEU A 43 -0.98 11.11 -24.86
N GLU A 44 -1.31 11.57 -26.07
CA GLU A 44 -2.18 10.85 -27.02
C GLU A 44 -1.41 9.93 -27.97
N ARG A 45 -0.07 9.91 -27.92
CA ARG A 45 0.72 8.99 -28.73
C ARG A 45 0.77 7.62 -28.06
N ASP A 46 0.91 6.59 -28.87
CA ASP A 46 1.12 5.23 -28.40
C ASP A 46 2.52 5.09 -27.77
N THR A 47 2.61 4.28 -26.71
CA THR A 47 3.89 4.08 -26.00
C THR A 47 4.83 3.14 -26.74
N GLY A 48 4.32 2.10 -27.38
CA GLY A 48 5.08 1.12 -28.15
C GLY A 48 6.01 0.20 -27.35
N TRP A 49 6.01 0.28 -26.01
CA TRP A 49 6.85 -0.54 -25.14
C TRP A 49 6.01 -1.31 -24.09
N SER A 50 6.61 -2.39 -23.55
CA SER A 50 5.93 -3.26 -22.59
C SER A 50 6.50 -3.13 -21.18
N TYR A 51 5.72 -3.44 -20.15
CA TYR A 51 6.10 -3.41 -18.75
C TYR A 51 5.60 -4.66 -18.00
N SER A 52 6.20 -4.93 -16.83
CA SER A 52 6.12 -6.21 -16.12
C SER A 52 4.75 -6.52 -15.52
N PHE A 53 4.05 -5.50 -15.00
CA PHE A 53 2.79 -5.66 -14.27
C PHE A 53 1.77 -4.60 -14.66
N SER A 54 0.52 -4.99 -14.77
CA SER A 54 -0.62 -4.10 -14.96
C SER A 54 -1.83 -4.62 -14.19
N LEU A 55 -2.42 -3.78 -13.36
CA LEU A 55 -3.68 -4.09 -12.65
C LEU A 55 -4.87 -4.15 -13.61
N VAL A 56 -4.81 -3.40 -14.70
CA VAL A 56 -5.84 -3.31 -15.73
C VAL A 56 -5.31 -3.92 -17.02
N GLU A 57 -6.17 -4.54 -17.80
CA GLU A 57 -5.80 -5.13 -19.09
C GLU A 57 -5.14 -4.10 -20.01
N ARG A 58 -4.02 -4.48 -20.59
CA ARG A 58 -3.17 -3.64 -21.42
C ARG A 58 -3.42 -3.94 -22.89
N ALA A 59 -3.55 -2.89 -23.71
CA ALA A 59 -3.55 -2.96 -25.15
C ALA A 59 -2.16 -2.64 -25.74
N ILE A 60 -1.91 -3.10 -26.97
CA ILE A 60 -0.62 -2.86 -27.65
C ILE A 60 -0.47 -1.38 -28.03
N ASP A 61 -1.58 -0.71 -28.29
CA ASP A 61 -1.73 0.69 -28.68
C ASP A 61 -2.07 1.62 -27.51
N ASP A 62 -1.74 1.21 -26.27
CA ASP A 62 -1.95 2.07 -25.11
C ASP A 62 -1.16 3.38 -25.25
N THR A 63 -1.89 4.50 -25.09
CA THR A 63 -1.30 5.84 -25.12
C THR A 63 -0.48 6.11 -23.85
N TYR A 64 0.41 7.12 -23.89
CA TYR A 64 1.12 7.60 -22.71
C TYR A 64 0.18 7.95 -21.56
N ARG A 65 -0.97 8.60 -21.86
CA ARG A 65 -1.99 8.91 -20.86
C ARG A 65 -2.47 7.66 -20.14
N ARG A 66 -2.86 6.62 -20.87
CA ARG A 66 -3.34 5.36 -20.29
C ARG A 66 -2.26 4.65 -19.51
N THR A 67 -1.05 4.57 -20.06
CA THR A 67 0.11 3.94 -19.41
C THR A 67 0.49 4.63 -18.10
N LEU A 68 0.50 5.97 -18.06
CA LEU A 68 0.71 6.74 -16.83
C LEU A 68 -0.41 6.50 -15.79
N THR A 69 -1.66 6.41 -16.25
CA THR A 69 -2.80 6.09 -15.37
C THR A 69 -2.64 4.68 -14.77
N ILE A 70 -2.22 3.70 -15.58
CA ILE A 70 -1.96 2.33 -15.10
C ILE A 70 -0.82 2.34 -14.07
N GLY A 71 0.30 3.04 -14.33
CA GLY A 71 1.38 3.19 -13.36
C GLY A 71 0.93 3.82 -12.04
N PHE A 72 0.07 4.83 -12.11
CA PHE A 72 -0.54 5.43 -10.93
C PHE A 72 -1.43 4.45 -10.15
N MET A 73 -2.26 3.66 -10.85
CA MET A 73 -3.10 2.62 -10.23
C MET A 73 -2.24 1.52 -9.59
N ASN A 74 -1.17 1.09 -10.25
CA ASN A 74 -0.23 0.11 -9.71
C ASN A 74 0.44 0.61 -8.42
N THR A 75 0.84 1.90 -8.39
CA THR A 75 1.37 2.55 -7.18
C THR A 75 0.37 2.51 -6.03
N LEU A 76 -0.89 2.90 -6.29
CA LEU A 76 -1.95 2.89 -5.28
C LEU A 76 -2.22 1.47 -4.78
N PHE A 77 -2.29 0.51 -5.68
CA PHE A 77 -2.56 -0.90 -5.35
C PHE A 77 -1.48 -1.48 -4.44
N VAL A 78 -0.21 -1.42 -4.86
CA VAL A 78 0.91 -1.94 -4.05
C VAL A 78 1.04 -1.19 -2.73
N GLY A 79 0.93 0.14 -2.77
CA GLY A 79 1.01 0.96 -1.57
C GLY A 79 -0.09 0.62 -0.56
N PHE A 80 -1.35 0.49 -1.02
CA PHE A 80 -2.48 0.16 -0.14
C PHE A 80 -2.35 -1.24 0.45
N ILE A 81 -2.07 -2.25 -0.37
CA ILE A 81 -1.88 -3.63 0.10
C ILE A 81 -0.73 -3.70 1.10
N SER A 82 0.39 -3.03 0.80
CA SER A 82 1.55 -2.99 1.71
C SER A 82 1.23 -2.30 3.03
N ILE A 83 0.47 -1.20 3.02
CA ILE A 83 0.02 -0.51 4.24
C ILE A 83 -0.81 -1.44 5.12
N VAL A 84 -1.79 -2.14 4.53
CA VAL A 84 -2.68 -3.04 5.28
C VAL A 84 -1.86 -4.15 5.96
N PHE A 85 -1.06 -4.88 5.17
CA PHE A 85 -0.28 -5.99 5.73
C PHE A 85 0.81 -5.51 6.69
N ALA A 86 1.52 -4.42 6.37
CA ALA A 86 2.52 -3.86 7.26
C ALA A 86 1.92 -3.39 8.60
N THR A 87 0.70 -2.86 8.58
CA THR A 87 -0.01 -2.46 9.79
C THR A 87 -0.36 -3.69 10.64
N ILE A 88 -0.93 -4.73 10.05
CA ILE A 88 -1.28 -5.97 10.76
C ILE A 88 -0.03 -6.60 11.37
N PHE A 89 1.01 -6.85 10.56
CA PHE A 89 2.26 -7.45 11.04
C PHE A 89 2.99 -6.56 12.05
N GLY A 90 3.00 -5.25 11.83
CA GLY A 90 3.61 -4.29 12.73
C GLY A 90 2.93 -4.25 14.11
N PHE A 91 1.60 -4.34 14.16
CA PHE A 91 0.87 -4.47 15.42
C PHE A 91 1.19 -5.78 16.14
N ILE A 92 1.21 -6.90 15.44
CA ILE A 92 1.58 -8.20 16.02
C ILE A 92 3.00 -8.14 16.59
N ILE A 93 3.98 -7.70 15.80
CA ILE A 93 5.38 -7.65 16.21
C ILE A 93 5.60 -6.64 17.34
N GLY A 94 4.96 -5.46 17.27
CA GLY A 94 5.05 -4.45 18.32
C GLY A 94 4.47 -4.93 19.65
N THR A 95 3.36 -5.68 19.61
CA THR A 95 2.76 -6.32 20.79
C THR A 95 3.67 -7.43 21.34
N MET A 96 4.32 -8.22 20.48
CA MET A 96 5.31 -9.23 20.91
C MET A 96 6.47 -8.59 21.65
N ARG A 97 6.90 -7.39 21.26
CA ARG A 97 7.99 -6.64 21.93
C ARG A 97 7.57 -6.05 23.29
N ASP A 98 6.26 -5.80 23.52
CA ASP A 98 5.72 -5.39 24.83
C ASP A 98 5.42 -6.61 25.73
N SER A 99 5.64 -7.83 25.24
CA SER A 99 5.36 -9.06 25.97
C SER A 99 6.37 -9.27 27.10
N ARG A 100 5.89 -9.85 28.21
CA ARG A 100 6.76 -10.34 29.30
C ARG A 100 7.50 -11.63 28.95
N ASN A 101 7.19 -12.28 27.84
CA ASN A 101 7.86 -13.47 27.37
C ASN A 101 9.16 -13.07 26.66
N LEU A 102 10.30 -13.38 27.27
CA LEU A 102 11.62 -13.05 26.77
C LEU A 102 11.84 -13.57 25.33
N GLY A 103 11.33 -14.76 25.00
CA GLY A 103 11.48 -15.34 23.66
C GLY A 103 10.78 -14.49 22.58
N LEU A 104 9.55 -14.05 22.86
CA LEU A 104 8.79 -13.18 21.94
C LEU A 104 9.45 -11.81 21.80
N GLU A 105 9.91 -11.23 22.91
CA GLU A 105 10.61 -9.95 22.92
C GLU A 105 11.91 -10.01 22.10
N VAL A 106 12.74 -11.04 22.30
CA VAL A 106 14.02 -11.19 21.61
C VAL A 106 13.81 -11.38 20.11
N ILE A 107 12.93 -12.31 19.69
CA ILE A 107 12.68 -12.61 18.28
C ILE A 107 12.16 -11.37 17.57
N SER A 108 11.17 -10.68 18.14
CA SER A 108 10.59 -9.47 17.55
C SER A 108 11.59 -8.30 17.53
N SER A 109 12.47 -8.20 18.53
CA SER A 109 13.51 -7.18 18.57
C SER A 109 14.59 -7.42 17.51
N ILE A 110 15.01 -8.66 17.29
CA ILE A 110 15.94 -9.04 16.21
C ILE A 110 15.34 -8.67 14.85
N TYR A 111 14.08 -9.04 14.61
CA TYR A 111 13.38 -8.69 13.38
C TYR A 111 13.41 -7.19 13.13
N VAL A 112 12.99 -6.38 14.11
CA VAL A 112 12.94 -4.93 13.98
C VAL A 112 14.31 -4.34 13.72
N GLN A 113 15.34 -4.80 14.41
CA GLN A 113 16.72 -4.33 14.19
C GLN A 113 17.22 -4.66 12.79
N ILE A 114 16.98 -5.86 12.28
CA ILE A 114 17.41 -6.26 10.94
C ILE A 114 16.72 -5.37 9.89
N PHE A 115 15.38 -5.36 9.87
CA PHE A 115 14.63 -4.71 8.78
C PHE A 115 14.67 -3.18 8.82
N ARG A 116 14.92 -2.55 9.96
CA ARG A 116 15.11 -1.09 10.04
C ARG A 116 16.52 -0.65 9.64
N ASN A 117 17.54 -1.46 9.84
CA ASN A 117 18.92 -1.09 9.56
C ASN A 117 19.39 -1.42 8.12
N ILE A 118 18.64 -2.23 7.39
CA ILE A 118 18.92 -2.52 5.98
C ILE A 118 18.12 -1.56 5.11
N PRO A 119 18.76 -0.83 4.17
CA PRO A 119 18.03 0.03 3.23
C PRO A 119 16.96 -0.74 2.45
N LEU A 120 15.76 -0.14 2.30
CA LEU A 120 14.62 -0.80 1.64
C LEU A 120 14.96 -1.31 0.24
N ILE A 121 15.72 -0.52 -0.55
CA ILE A 121 16.10 -0.91 -1.91
C ILE A 121 16.87 -2.24 -1.94
N LEU A 122 17.76 -2.46 -0.97
CA LEU A 122 18.50 -3.73 -0.86
C LEU A 122 17.58 -4.89 -0.50
N GLN A 123 16.58 -4.65 0.35
CA GLN A 123 15.58 -5.66 0.68
C GLN A 123 14.74 -6.05 -0.54
N VAL A 124 14.31 -5.07 -1.35
CA VAL A 124 13.55 -5.30 -2.57
C VAL A 124 14.36 -6.14 -3.56
N VAL A 125 15.62 -5.74 -3.84
CA VAL A 125 16.50 -6.46 -4.76
C VAL A 125 16.81 -7.86 -4.25
N PHE A 126 17.02 -8.03 -2.92
CA PHE A 126 17.30 -9.32 -2.32
C PHE A 126 16.10 -10.28 -2.44
N VAL A 127 14.89 -9.82 -2.06
CA VAL A 127 13.67 -10.63 -2.19
C VAL A 127 13.39 -10.99 -3.65
N TYR A 128 13.54 -10.02 -4.55
CA TYR A 128 13.39 -10.26 -5.99
C TYR A 128 14.39 -11.29 -6.50
N SER A 129 15.67 -11.18 -6.09
CA SER A 129 16.70 -12.13 -6.47
C SER A 129 16.38 -13.56 -6.01
N ILE A 130 15.85 -13.75 -4.81
CA ILE A 130 15.40 -15.05 -4.33
C ILE A 130 14.29 -15.59 -5.24
N LEU A 131 13.29 -14.77 -5.56
CA LEU A 131 12.11 -15.20 -6.30
C LEU A 131 12.41 -15.56 -7.75
N ILE A 132 13.25 -14.80 -8.45
CA ILE A 132 13.61 -15.10 -9.86
C ILE A 132 14.46 -16.37 -10.00
N HIS A 133 15.16 -16.78 -8.93
CA HIS A 133 15.96 -18.02 -8.93
C HIS A 133 15.17 -19.26 -8.51
N LEU A 134 13.86 -19.12 -8.25
CA LEU A 134 12.98 -20.29 -8.06
C LEU A 134 12.95 -21.15 -9.32
N PRO A 135 12.65 -22.46 -9.20
CA PRO A 135 12.56 -23.37 -10.33
C PRO A 135 11.60 -22.86 -11.42
N GLY A 136 11.84 -23.27 -12.66
CA GLY A 136 10.94 -22.97 -13.77
C GLY A 136 9.56 -23.62 -13.61
N PRO A 137 8.54 -23.25 -14.44
CA PRO A 137 7.16 -23.70 -14.27
C PRO A 137 6.97 -25.22 -14.24
N ARG A 138 7.81 -25.97 -14.95
CA ARG A 138 7.74 -27.45 -14.94
C ARG A 138 8.18 -28.10 -13.63
N GLN A 139 8.97 -27.39 -12.85
CA GLN A 139 9.52 -27.84 -11.58
C GLN A 139 9.07 -26.91 -10.44
N ALA A 140 7.98 -26.16 -10.66
CA ALA A 140 7.44 -25.24 -9.68
C ALA A 140 7.16 -25.95 -8.35
N TYR A 141 7.47 -25.30 -7.25
CA TYR A 141 7.02 -25.79 -5.95
C TYR A 141 5.50 -25.72 -5.88
N SER A 142 4.86 -26.82 -5.48
CA SER A 142 3.41 -26.88 -5.29
C SER A 142 3.06 -27.05 -3.82
N LEU A 143 1.96 -26.44 -3.42
CA LEU A 143 1.32 -26.67 -2.12
C LEU A 143 -0.11 -27.11 -2.37
N GLY A 144 -0.38 -28.42 -2.14
CA GLY A 144 -1.69 -29.03 -2.32
C GLY A 144 -2.22 -29.01 -3.76
N ASP A 145 -1.35 -28.91 -4.75
CA ASP A 145 -1.68 -28.79 -6.19
C ASP A 145 -2.65 -27.65 -6.54
N VAL A 146 -2.72 -26.64 -5.68
CA VAL A 146 -3.58 -25.45 -5.81
C VAL A 146 -2.75 -24.17 -5.89
N PHE A 147 -1.61 -24.14 -5.20
CA PHE A 147 -0.67 -23.01 -5.19
C PHE A 147 0.65 -23.46 -5.82
N PHE A 148 1.18 -22.64 -6.73
CA PHE A 148 2.46 -22.92 -7.35
C PHE A 148 3.38 -21.71 -7.28
N MET A 149 4.69 -21.97 -7.04
CA MET A 149 5.73 -20.95 -7.00
C MET A 149 6.83 -21.30 -7.99
N SER A 150 7.13 -20.37 -8.88
CA SER A 150 8.21 -20.49 -9.85
C SER A 150 8.94 -19.17 -10.06
N GLY A 151 10.10 -19.20 -10.68
CA GLY A 151 10.84 -17.99 -11.07
C GLY A 151 10.13 -17.10 -12.11
N ARG A 152 8.95 -17.50 -12.59
CA ARG A 152 8.10 -16.70 -13.49
C ARG A 152 6.87 -16.09 -12.82
N GLY A 153 6.58 -16.45 -11.59
CA GLY A 153 5.44 -15.94 -10.84
C GLY A 153 4.96 -16.92 -9.78
N ILE A 154 4.03 -16.41 -8.97
CA ILE A 154 3.28 -17.17 -7.98
C ILE A 154 1.85 -17.31 -8.51
N TYR A 155 1.35 -18.53 -8.51
CA TYR A 155 0.04 -18.86 -9.06
C TYR A 155 -0.87 -19.30 -7.93
N VAL A 156 -1.99 -18.60 -7.80
CA VAL A 156 -2.96 -18.83 -6.73
C VAL A 156 -4.36 -19.08 -7.31
N PRO A 157 -5.17 -19.92 -6.65
CA PRO A 157 -6.56 -20.09 -7.07
C PRO A 157 -7.32 -18.77 -6.88
N VAL A 158 -8.28 -18.51 -7.75
CA VAL A 158 -9.14 -17.33 -7.71
C VAL A 158 -10.59 -17.71 -8.01
N LEU A 159 -11.53 -16.95 -7.47
CA LEU A 159 -12.94 -17.10 -7.82
C LEU A 159 -13.15 -16.69 -9.29
N SER A 160 -13.88 -17.52 -10.05
CA SER A 160 -14.19 -17.29 -11.47
C SER A 160 -15.27 -16.22 -11.62
N ILE A 161 -15.01 -15.01 -11.12
CA ILE A 161 -15.92 -13.86 -11.23
C ILE A 161 -15.20 -12.70 -11.93
N PRO A 162 -15.92 -11.86 -12.70
CA PRO A 162 -15.32 -10.65 -13.30
C PRO A 162 -14.72 -9.71 -12.25
N LEU A 163 -13.63 -9.03 -12.61
CA LEU A 163 -12.96 -8.08 -11.70
C LEU A 163 -13.89 -6.97 -11.19
N SER A 164 -14.82 -6.51 -12.05
CA SER A 164 -15.84 -5.52 -11.66
C SER A 164 -16.76 -6.02 -10.56
N VAL A 165 -17.15 -7.29 -10.60
CA VAL A 165 -17.97 -7.94 -9.57
C VAL A 165 -17.16 -8.13 -8.30
N ALA A 166 -15.90 -8.55 -8.40
CA ALA A 166 -14.99 -8.65 -7.25
C ALA A 166 -14.81 -7.28 -6.57
N ALA A 167 -14.64 -6.20 -7.33
CA ALA A 167 -14.59 -4.84 -6.81
C ALA A 167 -15.90 -4.43 -6.12
N ALA A 168 -17.06 -4.74 -6.72
CA ALA A 168 -18.36 -4.45 -6.12
C ALA A 168 -18.56 -5.22 -4.79
N VAL A 169 -18.18 -6.50 -4.73
CA VAL A 169 -18.23 -7.29 -3.48
C VAL A 169 -17.32 -6.70 -2.41
N THR A 170 -16.13 -6.25 -2.79
CA THR A 170 -15.21 -5.57 -1.85
C THR A 170 -15.83 -4.30 -1.28
N LEU A 171 -16.43 -3.45 -2.13
CA LEU A 171 -17.13 -2.24 -1.69
C LEU A 171 -18.33 -2.58 -0.78
N CYS A 172 -19.14 -3.56 -1.15
CA CYS A 172 -20.23 -4.05 -0.31
C CYS A 172 -19.74 -4.54 1.05
N SER A 173 -18.64 -5.30 1.08
CA SER A 173 -18.02 -5.77 2.33
C SER A 173 -17.61 -4.61 3.24
N ILE A 174 -17.02 -3.54 2.68
CA ILE A 174 -16.67 -2.33 3.44
C ILE A 174 -17.93 -1.67 4.00
N VAL A 175 -18.97 -1.50 3.20
CA VAL A 175 -20.25 -0.89 3.62
C VAL A 175 -20.92 -1.74 4.73
N ILE A 176 -20.94 -3.07 4.55
CA ILE A 176 -21.45 -4.00 5.57
C ILE A 176 -20.65 -3.86 6.88
N GLY A 177 -19.32 -3.74 6.78
CA GLY A 177 -18.45 -3.54 7.94
C GLY A 177 -18.77 -2.26 8.70
N PHE A 178 -18.95 -1.15 8.00
CA PHE A 178 -19.35 0.13 8.60
C PHE A 178 -20.75 0.04 9.25
N GLY A 179 -21.71 -0.58 8.56
CA GLY A 179 -23.05 -0.80 9.09
C GLY A 179 -23.03 -1.69 10.34
N ALA A 180 -22.32 -2.80 10.29
CA ALA A 180 -22.17 -3.71 11.41
C ALA A 180 -21.52 -3.01 12.63
N ALA A 181 -20.48 -2.21 12.42
CA ALA A 181 -19.83 -1.45 13.48
C ALA A 181 -20.75 -0.37 14.09
N ARG A 182 -21.69 0.19 13.31
CA ARG A 182 -22.61 1.25 13.75
C ARG A 182 -23.82 0.73 14.52
N PHE A 183 -24.31 -0.48 14.17
CA PHE A 183 -25.57 -1.00 14.67
C PHE A 183 -25.42 -2.18 15.62
N ALA A 184 -24.29 -2.88 15.65
CA ALA A 184 -24.09 -4.01 16.55
C ALA A 184 -23.83 -3.56 17.99
N SER A 185 -24.38 -4.30 18.94
CA SER A 185 -24.26 -4.03 20.38
C SER A 185 -22.89 -4.41 20.97
N SER A 186 -22.05 -5.14 20.24
CA SER A 186 -20.67 -5.49 20.61
C SER A 186 -19.78 -5.67 19.39
N GLY A 187 -18.47 -5.46 19.54
CA GLY A 187 -17.49 -5.65 18.47
C GLY A 187 -17.48 -7.07 17.88
N PHE A 188 -17.70 -8.09 18.73
CA PHE A 188 -17.81 -9.48 18.26
C PHE A 188 -19.02 -9.68 17.35
N LYS A 189 -20.19 -9.15 17.72
CA LYS A 189 -21.40 -9.22 16.87
C LYS A 189 -21.18 -8.45 15.57
N ALA A 190 -20.56 -7.27 15.63
CA ALA A 190 -20.19 -6.52 14.42
C ALA A 190 -19.33 -7.36 13.48
N PHE A 191 -18.30 -8.02 13.99
CA PHE A 191 -17.42 -8.89 13.22
C PHE A 191 -18.18 -10.07 12.59
N VAL A 192 -19.06 -10.74 13.35
CA VAL A 192 -19.86 -11.85 12.84
C VAL A 192 -20.82 -11.39 11.74
N PHE A 193 -21.53 -10.28 11.90
CA PHE A 193 -22.39 -9.73 10.86
C PHE A 193 -21.64 -9.32 9.62
N TRP A 194 -20.46 -8.69 9.77
CA TRP A 194 -19.59 -8.37 8.65
C TRP A 194 -19.12 -9.61 7.89
N LEU A 195 -18.66 -10.62 8.63
CA LEU A 195 -18.18 -11.87 8.05
C LEU A 195 -19.29 -12.60 7.27
N LEU A 196 -20.46 -12.80 7.90
CA LEU A 196 -21.60 -13.46 7.29
C LEU A 196 -22.11 -12.71 6.06
N GLY A 197 -22.22 -11.38 6.14
CA GLY A 197 -22.64 -10.54 5.03
C GLY A 197 -21.65 -10.57 3.87
N THR A 198 -20.34 -10.57 4.15
CA THR A 198 -19.29 -10.68 3.12
C THR A 198 -19.30 -12.07 2.46
N VAL A 199 -19.42 -13.14 3.25
CA VAL A 199 -19.52 -14.51 2.71
C VAL A 199 -20.79 -14.67 1.87
N ALA A 200 -21.91 -14.12 2.30
CA ALA A 200 -23.15 -14.15 1.52
C ALA A 200 -23.01 -13.38 0.19
N ALA A 201 -22.40 -12.18 0.21
CA ALA A 201 -22.14 -11.40 -0.99
C ALA A 201 -21.21 -12.16 -1.97
N LEU A 202 -20.17 -12.81 -1.46
CA LEU A 202 -19.28 -13.67 -2.27
C LEU A 202 -20.02 -14.87 -2.85
N ALA A 203 -20.83 -15.55 -2.06
CA ALA A 203 -21.62 -16.70 -2.53
C ALA A 203 -22.60 -16.30 -3.64
N ILE A 204 -23.29 -15.16 -3.47
CA ILE A 204 -24.17 -14.59 -4.50
C ILE A 204 -23.36 -14.26 -5.77
N ALA A 205 -22.21 -13.56 -5.61
CA ALA A 205 -21.37 -13.22 -6.75
C ALA A 205 -20.92 -14.46 -7.53
N VAL A 206 -20.48 -15.50 -6.85
CA VAL A 206 -20.07 -16.76 -7.49
C VAL A 206 -21.27 -17.44 -8.16
N ALA A 207 -22.43 -17.51 -7.51
CA ALA A 207 -23.61 -18.20 -8.05
C ALA A 207 -24.16 -17.53 -9.34
N PHE A 208 -24.09 -16.21 -9.44
CA PHE A 208 -24.72 -15.45 -10.53
C PHE A 208 -23.74 -14.95 -11.60
N PHE A 209 -22.46 -14.86 -11.30
CA PHE A 209 -21.47 -14.24 -12.19
C PHE A 209 -20.32 -15.18 -12.61
N THR A 210 -20.32 -16.44 -12.16
CA THR A 210 -19.40 -17.43 -12.73
C THR A 210 -19.84 -17.74 -14.17
N PRO A 211 -18.92 -17.68 -15.15
CA PRO A 211 -19.25 -18.00 -16.54
C PRO A 211 -19.78 -19.44 -16.69
N GLU A 212 -20.73 -19.64 -17.59
CA GLU A 212 -21.28 -20.97 -17.86
C GLU A 212 -20.19 -21.96 -18.31
N GLY A 213 -20.12 -23.10 -17.66
CA GLY A 213 -19.13 -24.13 -17.94
C GLY A 213 -17.80 -23.98 -17.19
N GLU A 214 -17.60 -22.92 -16.40
CA GLU A 214 -16.44 -22.78 -15.55
C GLU A 214 -16.73 -23.22 -14.10
N SER A 215 -15.68 -23.70 -13.40
CA SER A 215 -15.77 -23.97 -11.98
C SER A 215 -15.81 -22.68 -11.18
N ALA A 216 -16.50 -22.65 -10.03
CA ALA A 216 -16.57 -21.50 -9.13
C ALA A 216 -15.19 -20.99 -8.70
N VAL A 217 -14.19 -21.86 -8.68
CA VAL A 217 -12.79 -21.56 -8.39
C VAL A 217 -11.94 -22.00 -9.56
N SER A 218 -11.24 -21.06 -10.15
CA SER A 218 -10.22 -21.32 -11.17
C SER A 218 -8.91 -21.70 -10.48
N ILE A 219 -8.47 -22.94 -10.66
CA ILE A 219 -7.21 -23.44 -10.10
C ILE A 219 -6.14 -23.38 -11.18
N PRO A 220 -4.92 -22.86 -10.86
CA PRO A 220 -3.82 -22.84 -11.82
C PRO A 220 -3.44 -24.28 -12.21
N SER A 221 -3.28 -24.53 -13.50
CA SER A 221 -2.83 -25.82 -14.03
C SER A 221 -1.69 -25.62 -15.03
N LEU A 222 -0.68 -26.49 -15.00
CA LEU A 222 0.45 -26.40 -15.91
C LEU A 222 0.04 -26.90 -17.30
N GLN A 223 0.08 -26.01 -18.28
CA GLN A 223 -0.18 -26.34 -19.70
C GLN A 223 1.08 -26.01 -20.53
N GLY A 224 1.85 -27.03 -20.87
CA GLY A 224 3.11 -26.88 -21.58
C GLY A 224 4.20 -26.21 -20.74
N LEU A 225 4.51 -24.94 -20.99
CA LEU A 225 5.53 -24.15 -20.29
C LEU A 225 4.94 -23.00 -19.44
N ARG A 226 3.62 -22.92 -19.34
CA ARG A 226 2.93 -21.84 -18.63
C ARG A 226 1.80 -22.41 -17.79
N PHE A 227 1.51 -21.76 -16.68
CA PHE A 227 0.29 -21.99 -15.93
C PHE A 227 -0.88 -21.27 -16.62
N ARG A 228 -2.05 -21.92 -16.65
CA ARG A 228 -3.33 -21.34 -17.06
C ARG A 228 -4.36 -21.53 -15.96
N GLY A 229 -5.33 -20.64 -15.91
CA GLY A 229 -6.29 -20.57 -14.81
C GLY A 229 -5.66 -19.95 -13.56
N GLY A 230 -6.49 -19.69 -12.55
CA GLY A 230 -6.07 -18.98 -11.34
C GLY A 230 -5.62 -17.53 -11.61
N LEU A 231 -5.02 -16.92 -10.60
CA LEU A 231 -4.38 -15.61 -10.68
C LEU A 231 -2.86 -15.79 -10.70
N THR A 232 -2.20 -15.16 -11.66
CA THR A 232 -0.75 -15.09 -11.73
C THR A 232 -0.27 -13.78 -11.10
N LEU A 233 0.50 -13.88 -10.03
CA LEU A 233 1.19 -12.76 -9.41
C LEU A 233 2.63 -12.71 -9.95
N SER A 234 3.00 -11.62 -10.60
CA SER A 234 4.36 -11.48 -11.12
C SER A 234 5.39 -11.47 -10.00
N VAL A 235 6.60 -11.89 -10.29
CA VAL A 235 7.71 -11.93 -9.32
C VAL A 235 7.98 -10.53 -8.77
N GLU A 236 7.94 -9.53 -9.63
CA GLU A 236 8.15 -8.12 -9.28
C GLU A 236 7.09 -7.64 -8.29
N LEU A 237 5.81 -7.95 -8.54
CA LEU A 237 4.71 -7.57 -7.64
C LEU A 237 4.89 -8.18 -6.25
N VAL A 238 5.17 -9.48 -6.21
CA VAL A 238 5.33 -10.20 -4.93
C VAL A 238 6.56 -9.70 -4.18
N ALA A 239 7.69 -9.49 -4.88
CA ALA A 239 8.90 -8.96 -4.29
C ALA A 239 8.68 -7.58 -3.67
N MET A 240 7.97 -6.70 -4.39
CA MET A 240 7.62 -5.36 -3.92
C MET A 240 6.77 -5.41 -2.65
N ILE A 241 5.66 -6.13 -2.69
CA ILE A 241 4.75 -6.21 -1.53
C ILE A 241 5.49 -6.81 -0.33
N LEU A 242 6.19 -7.92 -0.49
CA LEU A 242 6.91 -8.58 0.61
C LEU A 242 7.96 -7.65 1.23
N ALA A 243 8.84 -7.05 0.42
CA ALA A 243 9.91 -6.21 0.94
C ALA A 243 9.36 -4.95 1.63
N ILE A 244 8.37 -4.27 1.03
CA ILE A 244 7.76 -3.08 1.64
C ILE A 244 7.02 -3.46 2.93
N VAL A 245 6.32 -4.59 2.97
CA VAL A 245 5.63 -5.07 4.17
C VAL A 245 6.61 -5.37 5.29
N LEU A 246 7.68 -6.14 5.01
CA LEU A 246 8.71 -6.47 6.00
C LEU A 246 9.40 -5.22 6.55
N TYR A 247 9.76 -4.30 5.69
CA TYR A 247 10.38 -3.03 6.09
C TYR A 247 9.42 -2.16 6.93
N SER A 248 8.23 -1.88 6.40
CA SER A 248 7.28 -0.96 7.05
C SER A 248 6.72 -1.54 8.35
N ALA A 249 6.51 -2.88 8.43
CA ALA A 249 6.07 -3.54 9.65
C ALA A 249 7.08 -3.38 10.79
N ALA A 250 8.39 -3.35 10.50
CA ALA A 250 9.42 -3.12 11.51
C ALA A 250 9.33 -1.69 12.11
N TYR A 251 9.04 -0.69 11.29
CA TYR A 251 8.81 0.68 11.77
C TYR A 251 7.50 0.83 12.53
N ILE A 252 6.42 0.21 12.02
CA ILE A 252 5.12 0.21 12.72
C ILE A 252 5.22 -0.51 14.06
N ALA A 253 5.97 -1.62 14.14
CA ALA A 253 6.19 -2.32 15.40
C ALA A 253 6.85 -1.45 16.48
N GLU A 254 7.78 -0.57 16.08
CA GLU A 254 8.38 0.40 17.00
C GLU A 254 7.37 1.46 17.47
N VAL A 255 6.54 1.96 16.53
CA VAL A 255 5.44 2.89 16.85
C VAL A 255 4.47 2.26 17.85
N VAL A 256 4.07 1.01 17.60
CA VAL A 256 3.14 0.27 18.47
C VAL A 256 3.75 0.04 19.85
N ARG A 257 5.00 -0.41 19.92
CA ARG A 257 5.70 -0.58 21.20
C ARG A 257 5.79 0.73 21.98
N GLY A 258 6.21 1.81 21.31
CA GLY A 258 6.29 3.14 21.94
C GLY A 258 4.94 3.58 22.52
N GLY A 259 3.85 3.44 21.76
CA GLY A 259 2.53 3.81 22.27
C GLY A 259 2.02 2.91 23.41
N LEU A 260 2.39 1.64 23.43
CA LEU A 260 2.07 0.74 24.57
C LEU A 260 2.89 1.10 25.82
N ASP A 261 4.13 1.55 25.67
CA ASP A 261 4.99 1.99 26.77
C ASP A 261 4.54 3.34 27.39
N GLU A 262 3.85 4.20 26.62
CA GLU A 262 3.31 5.47 27.10
C GLU A 262 2.13 5.34 28.06
N VAL A 263 1.50 4.15 28.14
CA VAL A 263 0.35 3.94 29.03
C VAL A 263 0.78 4.04 30.49
N PRO A 264 0.17 4.93 31.29
CA PRO A 264 0.55 5.13 32.69
C PRO A 264 0.47 3.84 33.52
N LYS A 265 1.57 3.50 34.21
CA LYS A 265 1.65 2.30 35.03
C LYS A 265 0.58 2.22 36.10
N GLY A 266 0.19 3.36 36.66
CA GLY A 266 -0.87 3.43 37.68
C GLY A 266 -2.22 2.91 37.21
N LEU A 267 -2.56 3.05 35.93
CA LEU A 267 -3.79 2.46 35.38
C LEU A 267 -3.73 0.93 35.28
N VAL A 268 -2.56 0.42 34.95
CA VAL A 268 -2.32 -1.03 34.94
C VAL A 268 -2.39 -1.59 36.36
N GLU A 269 -1.84 -0.89 37.34
CA GLU A 269 -1.87 -1.25 38.76
C GLU A 269 -3.29 -1.18 39.34
N ALA A 270 -4.06 -0.13 38.99
CA ALA A 270 -5.46 -0.03 39.37
C ALA A 270 -6.30 -1.19 38.80
N GLY A 271 -6.08 -1.55 37.52
CA GLY A 271 -6.73 -2.71 36.91
C GLY A 271 -6.43 -4.03 37.66
N LYS A 272 -5.16 -4.21 38.08
CA LYS A 272 -4.78 -5.38 38.90
C LYS A 272 -5.45 -5.37 40.27
N SER A 273 -5.54 -4.21 40.92
CA SER A 273 -6.20 -4.06 42.23
C SER A 273 -7.70 -4.37 42.17
N LEU A 274 -8.32 -4.16 40.99
CA LEU A 274 -9.71 -4.54 40.72
C LEU A 274 -9.87 -6.02 40.32
N GLY A 275 -8.80 -6.80 40.32
CA GLY A 275 -8.83 -8.23 39.99
C GLY A 275 -8.94 -8.55 38.51
N LEU A 276 -8.70 -7.57 37.63
CA LEU A 276 -8.73 -7.81 36.18
C LEU A 276 -7.60 -8.76 35.76
N SER A 277 -7.90 -9.67 34.84
CA SER A 277 -6.89 -10.54 34.23
C SER A 277 -5.90 -9.72 33.38
N GLY A 278 -4.69 -10.27 33.19
CA GLY A 278 -3.68 -9.59 32.35
C GLY A 278 -4.17 -9.29 30.92
N PHE A 279 -5.00 -10.18 30.33
CA PHE A 279 -5.59 -9.98 29.03
C PHE A 279 -6.66 -8.86 29.06
N ALA A 280 -7.51 -8.79 30.08
CA ALA A 280 -8.50 -7.74 30.25
C ALA A 280 -7.83 -6.36 30.41
N ILE A 281 -6.78 -6.27 31.24
CA ILE A 281 -5.98 -5.05 31.38
C ILE A 281 -5.36 -4.63 30.03
N TRP A 282 -4.83 -5.57 29.28
CA TRP A 282 -4.22 -5.29 27.98
C TRP A 282 -5.27 -4.79 26.99
N TRP A 283 -6.40 -5.50 26.87
CA TRP A 283 -7.44 -5.20 25.87
C TRP A 283 -8.31 -3.99 26.21
N GLU A 284 -8.69 -3.82 27.47
CA GLU A 284 -9.65 -2.80 27.90
C GLU A 284 -8.96 -1.50 28.37
N ILE A 285 -7.69 -1.56 28.80
CA ILE A 285 -6.95 -0.41 29.32
C ILE A 285 -5.78 -0.03 28.39
N LYS A 286 -4.82 -0.95 28.17
CA LYS A 286 -3.59 -0.63 27.43
C LYS A 286 -3.88 -0.30 25.97
N VAL A 287 -4.57 -1.17 25.24
CA VAL A 287 -4.80 -1.00 23.80
C VAL A 287 -5.59 0.28 23.48
N PRO A 288 -6.74 0.59 24.08
CA PRO A 288 -7.48 1.81 23.77
C PRO A 288 -6.71 3.09 24.06
N MET A 289 -5.89 3.09 25.11
CA MET A 289 -5.05 4.24 25.43
C MET A 289 -3.86 4.38 24.48
N ALA A 290 -3.17 3.28 24.23
CA ALA A 290 -2.02 3.25 23.32
C ALA A 290 -2.40 3.64 21.88
N LEU A 291 -3.59 3.25 21.39
CA LEU A 291 -4.04 3.59 20.03
C LEU A 291 -4.02 5.10 19.76
N ARG A 292 -4.26 5.93 20.78
CA ARG A 292 -4.23 7.40 20.66
C ARG A 292 -2.83 7.93 20.39
N SER A 293 -1.83 7.35 21.03
CA SER A 293 -0.42 7.68 20.81
C SER A 293 0.13 7.04 19.53
N ILE A 294 -0.41 5.88 19.13
CA ILE A 294 0.03 5.13 17.95
C ILE A 294 -0.45 5.77 16.64
N ILE A 295 -1.71 6.24 16.57
CA ILE A 295 -2.34 6.64 15.30
C ILE A 295 -1.65 7.82 14.61
N PRO A 296 -1.22 8.90 15.29
CA PRO A 296 -0.54 10.00 14.61
C PRO A 296 0.77 9.58 13.92
N PRO A 297 1.73 8.91 14.59
CA PRO A 297 2.96 8.45 13.92
C PRO A 297 2.71 7.31 12.92
N LEU A 298 1.67 6.49 13.11
CA LEU A 298 1.26 5.46 12.16
C LEU A 298 0.82 6.08 10.82
N GLY A 299 0.08 7.19 10.86
CA GLY A 299 -0.30 7.92 9.66
C GLY A 299 0.91 8.42 8.85
N ASN A 300 1.95 8.89 9.50
CA ASN A 300 3.20 9.26 8.84
C ASN A 300 3.87 8.04 8.19
N GLN A 301 3.84 6.89 8.87
CA GLN A 301 4.39 5.65 8.32
C GLN A 301 3.59 5.15 7.09
N TRP A 302 2.28 5.32 7.06
CA TRP A 302 1.46 5.00 5.89
C TRP A 302 1.82 5.87 4.69
N ILE A 303 2.00 7.18 4.89
CA ILE A 303 2.43 8.11 3.83
C ILE A 303 3.83 7.72 3.33
N PHE A 304 4.74 7.33 4.21
CA PHE A 304 6.05 6.83 3.83
C PHE A 304 5.95 5.55 3.00
N THR A 305 5.16 4.57 3.45
CA THR A 305 4.95 3.28 2.77
C THR A 305 4.39 3.47 1.36
N MET A 306 3.47 4.41 1.16
CA MET A 306 2.93 4.74 -0.17
C MET A 306 4.01 5.28 -1.12
N LYS A 307 4.92 6.11 -0.62
CA LYS A 307 6.06 6.63 -1.41
C LYS A 307 7.13 5.58 -1.67
N ALA A 308 7.25 4.60 -0.79
CA ALA A 308 8.24 3.55 -0.88
C ALA A 308 8.08 2.65 -2.13
N THR A 309 6.92 2.67 -2.78
CA THR A 309 6.69 1.96 -4.06
C THR A 309 7.66 2.39 -5.15
N THR A 310 8.18 3.64 -5.13
CA THR A 310 9.16 4.14 -6.10
C THR A 310 10.45 3.34 -6.15
N VAL A 311 10.77 2.58 -5.10
CA VAL A 311 11.94 1.69 -5.09
C VAL A 311 11.81 0.55 -6.11
N GLY A 312 10.58 0.28 -6.57
CA GLY A 312 10.26 -0.73 -7.58
C GLY A 312 11.00 -0.54 -8.91
N VAL A 313 11.46 0.67 -9.21
CA VAL A 313 12.31 0.93 -10.38
C VAL A 313 13.55 0.05 -10.41
N ALA A 314 14.10 -0.33 -9.26
CA ALA A 314 15.30 -1.15 -9.15
C ALA A 314 15.10 -2.59 -9.67
N ILE A 315 13.86 -3.08 -9.68
CA ILE A 315 13.50 -4.43 -10.16
C ILE A 315 12.58 -4.40 -11.39
N GLY A 316 12.38 -3.21 -11.98
CA GLY A 316 11.52 -3.04 -13.17
C GLY A 316 10.02 -3.18 -12.87
N PHE A 317 9.58 -2.96 -11.62
CA PHE A 317 8.17 -2.94 -11.29
C PHE A 317 7.50 -1.67 -11.85
N SER A 318 6.39 -1.83 -12.55
CA SER A 318 5.71 -0.79 -13.32
C SER A 318 4.79 0.09 -12.46
N ASP A 319 5.37 0.74 -11.43
CA ASP A 319 4.72 1.84 -10.71
C ASP A 319 4.77 3.16 -11.50
N LEU A 320 4.20 4.22 -10.95
CA LEU A 320 4.21 5.54 -11.60
C LEU A 320 5.63 6.05 -11.86
N PHE A 321 6.57 5.81 -10.93
CA PHE A 321 7.93 6.29 -11.08
C PHE A 321 8.66 5.56 -12.22
N TYR A 322 8.55 4.24 -12.32
CA TYR A 322 9.12 3.44 -13.40
C TYR A 322 8.53 3.85 -14.77
N ILE A 323 7.19 3.98 -14.84
CA ILE A 323 6.50 4.37 -16.07
C ILE A 323 6.96 5.76 -16.51
N VAL A 324 7.04 6.73 -15.60
CA VAL A 324 7.52 8.09 -15.90
C VAL A 324 8.98 8.07 -16.36
N SER A 325 9.86 7.35 -15.67
CA SER A 325 11.27 7.25 -16.02
C SER A 325 11.47 6.67 -17.43
N THR A 326 10.74 5.59 -17.75
CA THR A 326 10.77 5.00 -19.09
C THR A 326 10.17 5.94 -20.13
N SER A 327 9.07 6.61 -19.80
CA SER A 327 8.44 7.58 -20.71
C SER A 327 9.34 8.77 -21.03
N ILE A 328 10.12 9.26 -20.07
CA ILE A 328 11.13 10.30 -20.30
C ILE A 328 12.15 9.83 -21.33
N THR A 329 12.68 8.62 -21.15
CA THR A 329 13.70 8.05 -22.05
C THR A 329 13.15 7.85 -23.47
N GLN A 330 11.87 7.48 -23.61
CA GLN A 330 11.23 7.19 -24.90
C GLN A 330 10.70 8.44 -25.62
N SER A 331 10.17 9.40 -24.88
CA SER A 331 9.51 10.59 -25.48
C SER A 331 10.36 11.86 -25.45
N GLY A 332 11.38 11.94 -24.59
CA GLY A 332 12.16 13.15 -24.35
C GLY A 332 11.43 14.23 -23.54
N GLN A 333 10.16 14.01 -23.14
CA GLN A 333 9.31 14.99 -22.46
C GLN A 333 9.59 15.03 -20.94
N THR A 334 10.76 15.50 -20.56
CA THR A 334 11.26 15.40 -19.19
C THR A 334 10.47 16.26 -18.20
N LEU A 335 10.20 17.53 -18.53
CA LEU A 335 9.56 18.49 -17.61
C LEU A 335 8.12 18.12 -17.33
N GLU A 336 7.38 17.78 -18.40
CA GLU A 336 5.98 17.41 -18.33
C GLU A 336 5.78 16.12 -17.51
N LEU A 337 6.64 15.14 -17.75
CA LEU A 337 6.57 13.85 -17.04
C LEU A 337 7.00 13.95 -15.58
N ILE A 338 8.00 14.78 -15.25
CA ILE A 338 8.35 15.08 -13.85
C ILE A 338 7.20 15.83 -13.17
N ALA A 339 6.53 16.76 -13.85
CA ALA A 339 5.38 17.48 -13.32
C ALA A 339 4.21 16.51 -13.04
N ILE A 340 3.94 15.54 -13.92
CA ILE A 340 2.93 14.50 -13.71
C ILE A 340 3.31 13.62 -12.51
N LEU A 341 4.57 13.21 -12.40
CA LEU A 341 5.05 12.41 -11.28
C LEU A 341 4.88 13.14 -9.95
N ALA A 342 5.37 14.39 -9.90
CA ALA A 342 5.26 15.22 -8.70
C ALA A 342 3.80 15.49 -8.34
N GLY A 343 2.95 15.83 -9.31
CA GLY A 343 1.52 16.05 -9.13
C GLY A 343 0.80 14.81 -8.62
N GLY A 344 1.10 13.63 -9.18
CA GLY A 344 0.54 12.36 -8.76
C GLY A 344 0.87 12.03 -7.29
N PHE A 345 2.15 12.11 -6.91
CA PHE A 345 2.54 11.87 -5.51
C PHE A 345 2.03 12.97 -4.56
N LEU A 346 1.97 14.22 -4.99
CA LEU A 346 1.39 15.30 -4.19
C LEU A 346 -0.10 15.03 -3.91
N LEU A 347 -0.86 14.65 -4.92
CA LEU A 347 -2.28 14.30 -4.79
C LEU A 347 -2.49 13.16 -3.79
N VAL A 348 -1.72 12.07 -3.92
CA VAL A 348 -1.82 10.91 -3.04
C VAL A 348 -1.46 11.29 -1.60
N ASN A 349 -0.31 11.95 -1.41
CA ASN A 349 0.17 12.33 -0.07
C ASN A 349 -0.78 13.32 0.61
N PHE A 350 -1.32 14.30 -0.12
CA PHE A 350 -2.29 15.25 0.41
C PHE A 350 -3.60 14.55 0.82
N SER A 351 -4.10 13.63 -0.02
CA SER A 351 -5.30 12.86 0.27
C SER A 351 -5.11 11.97 1.51
N MET A 352 -3.96 11.29 1.61
CA MET A 352 -3.61 10.49 2.79
C MET A 352 -3.46 11.33 4.04
N ALA A 353 -2.77 12.48 3.96
CA ALA A 353 -2.61 13.39 5.09
C ALA A 353 -3.97 13.91 5.59
N LYS A 354 -4.88 14.25 4.68
CA LYS A 354 -6.26 14.62 5.05
C LYS A 354 -7.00 13.48 5.76
N ALA A 355 -6.90 12.26 5.24
CA ALA A 355 -7.54 11.09 5.84
C ALA A 355 -6.98 10.79 7.25
N VAL A 356 -5.65 10.85 7.42
CA VAL A 356 -4.99 10.68 8.71
C VAL A 356 -5.38 11.78 9.70
N ASN A 357 -5.39 13.04 9.28
CA ASN A 357 -5.78 14.16 10.14
C ASN A 357 -7.26 14.07 10.55
N TRP A 358 -8.13 13.65 9.66
CA TRP A 358 -9.52 13.40 9.98
C TRP A 358 -9.68 12.26 11.01
N LEU A 359 -8.92 11.17 10.86
CA LEU A 359 -8.91 10.07 11.81
C LEU A 359 -8.41 10.52 13.18
N ASN A 360 -7.29 11.25 13.23
CA ASN A 360 -6.71 11.82 14.45
C ASN A 360 -7.70 12.74 15.17
N GLY A 361 -8.41 13.60 14.42
CA GLY A 361 -9.42 14.50 15.00
C GLY A 361 -10.61 13.76 15.62
N ARG A 362 -10.95 12.56 15.12
CA ARG A 362 -12.01 11.72 15.69
C ARG A 362 -11.59 10.98 16.96
N LEU A 363 -10.31 10.70 17.11
CA LEU A 363 -9.73 9.92 18.22
C LEU A 363 -9.15 10.81 19.34
N ALA A 364 -8.95 12.09 19.04
CA ALA A 364 -8.52 13.08 20.04
C ALA A 364 -9.57 13.18 21.14
N LEU A 365 -9.14 13.08 22.41
CA LEU A 365 -10.00 13.35 23.56
C LEU A 365 -10.37 14.84 23.60
N GLN A 366 -11.66 15.12 23.75
CA GLN A 366 -12.09 16.44 24.24
C GLN A 366 -11.52 16.62 25.64
N GLY A 367 -10.52 17.49 25.79
CA GLY A 367 -9.93 17.86 27.08
C GLY A 367 -8.42 17.69 27.25
N TYR A 368 -7.69 17.15 26.28
CA TYR A 368 -6.23 17.09 26.26
C TYR A 368 -5.69 17.77 24.98
N GLY A 369 -6.09 19.01 24.79
CA GLY A 369 -5.60 19.89 23.75
C GLY A 369 -5.09 21.17 24.40
N ALA A 370 -3.80 21.25 24.63
CA ALA A 370 -3.10 22.51 24.81
C ALA A 370 -1.77 22.39 24.08
#